data_c1e1f86e2bf6dd7474bbbb521dcc7f91
#
_entry.id   c1e1f86e2bf6dd7474bbbb521dcc7f91
#
_cell.length_a   1.000
_cell.length_b   1.000
_cell.length_c   1.000
_cell.angle_alpha   90.00
_cell.angle_beta   90.00
_cell.angle_gamma   90.00
#
_symmetry.space_group_name_H-M   'P 1'
#
loop_
_entity.id
_entity.type
_entity.pdbx_description
1 polymer ?
#
loop_
_entity_poly.entity_id
_entity_poly.type
_entity_poly.pdbx_seq_one_letter_code
_entity_poly.pdbx_strand_id
1 'polypeptide(L)'
;DCGLRPPRSGDRTDWARLSQQLEIKVIHIAERDTQLADARKRQDEFVNTWSVSGFVAEGLQPAELGWGTHERHWPENAGRHEFGCDSAIYLNRPGASTRVRSWTPLEGPYEGFLITHSEAISISDHLTVERDGEVVYRPTVHYAYYPCDDAVLSLHEMAGRQWRAQSQARIIRDDVQSGMDELGVLLMGNPRGVYWYGSRLTIEQARDLVPYNNATSLQVAAGVLAGMVWAVRNPDAGIVEPDDIDHEAVLEIARPYLGELTGAYGDWTPLDGRE
;
A
#
# COMPACT_ATOMS: atom_id res chain seq x y z
N ASP A 1 10.29 18.68 -12.36
CA ASP A 1 11.65 18.76 -11.82
C ASP A 1 11.68 19.86 -10.78
N CYS A 2 11.84 19.51 -9.49
CA CYS A 2 11.91 20.47 -8.37
C CYS A 2 13.35 20.98 -8.13
N GLY A 3 14.31 20.65 -8.99
CA GLY A 3 15.72 21.03 -8.87
C GLY A 3 16.49 20.29 -7.75
N LEU A 4 15.83 19.43 -6.99
CA LEU A 4 16.46 18.61 -5.98
C LEU A 4 17.08 17.37 -6.63
N ARG A 5 18.26 16.96 -6.15
CA ARG A 5 18.88 15.71 -6.58
C ARG A 5 18.39 14.59 -5.66
N PRO A 6 17.99 13.43 -6.20
CA PRO A 6 17.67 12.29 -5.36
C PRO A 6 18.93 11.89 -4.57
N PRO A 7 18.76 11.44 -3.33
CA PRO A 7 19.86 10.86 -2.55
C PRO A 7 20.37 9.58 -3.21
N ARG A 8 21.53 9.14 -2.80
CA ARG A 8 22.02 7.82 -3.17
C ARG A 8 21.22 6.76 -2.42
N SER A 9 21.06 5.60 -3.05
CA SER A 9 20.46 4.44 -2.40
C SER A 9 21.08 4.17 -1.02
N GLY A 10 20.24 3.89 -0.02
CA GLY A 10 20.68 3.56 1.34
C GLY A 10 20.96 4.75 2.26
N ASP A 11 20.87 6.00 1.82
CA ASP A 11 21.03 7.16 2.70
C ASP A 11 19.66 7.62 3.27
N ARG A 12 19.24 6.97 4.35
CA ARG A 12 18.00 7.26 5.09
C ARG A 12 17.83 8.75 5.42
N THR A 13 18.91 9.38 5.90
CA THR A 13 18.88 10.80 6.33
C THR A 13 18.57 11.73 5.16
N ASP A 14 19.13 11.46 4.00
CA ASP A 14 18.91 12.29 2.82
C ASP A 14 17.51 12.08 2.22
N TRP A 15 16.96 10.87 2.25
CA TRP A 15 15.58 10.61 1.85
C TRP A 15 14.57 11.31 2.75
N ALA A 16 14.75 11.26 4.07
CA ALA A 16 13.91 11.96 5.04
C ALA A 16 13.95 13.49 4.84
N ARG A 17 15.14 14.06 4.63
CA ARG A 17 15.30 15.50 4.32
C ARG A 17 14.67 15.88 3.00
N LEU A 18 14.79 15.06 1.96
CA LEU A 18 14.16 15.31 0.67
C LEU A 18 12.62 15.30 0.81
N SER A 19 12.06 14.33 1.51
CA SER A 19 10.62 14.26 1.81
C SER A 19 10.14 15.51 2.54
N GLN A 20 10.89 15.98 3.55
CA GLN A 20 10.61 17.24 4.26
C GLN A 20 10.67 18.46 3.33
N GLN A 21 11.69 18.56 2.48
CA GLN A 21 11.85 19.67 1.53
C GLN A 21 10.76 19.70 0.45
N LEU A 22 10.24 18.55 0.07
CA LEU A 22 9.10 18.41 -0.84
C LEU A 22 7.76 18.64 -0.13
N GLU A 23 7.78 18.95 1.16
CA GLU A 23 6.58 19.20 1.99
C GLU A 23 5.60 18.03 1.99
N ILE A 24 6.09 16.79 1.84
CA ILE A 24 5.25 15.61 1.91
C ILE A 24 4.71 15.44 3.32
N LYS A 25 3.41 15.39 3.48
CA LYS A 25 2.73 15.24 4.77
C LYS A 25 2.13 13.86 4.94
N VAL A 26 1.55 13.33 3.87
CA VAL A 26 0.87 12.04 3.90
C VAL A 26 1.33 11.19 2.72
N ILE A 27 1.59 9.92 2.99
CA ILE A 27 1.92 8.91 1.99
C ILE A 27 0.89 7.79 2.12
N HIS A 28 0.18 7.49 1.03
CA HIS A 28 -0.57 6.25 0.95
C HIS A 28 0.21 5.22 0.14
N ILE A 29 0.24 3.99 0.62
CA ILE A 29 0.43 2.84 -0.25
C ILE A 29 -0.94 2.65 -0.89
N ALA A 30 -1.09 3.15 -2.12
CA ALA A 30 -2.37 3.29 -2.80
C ALA A 30 -2.54 2.19 -3.83
N GLU A 31 -3.48 1.28 -3.55
CA GLU A 31 -3.75 0.14 -4.41
C GLU A 31 -5.23 0.10 -4.79
N ARG A 32 -5.47 -0.11 -6.08
CA ARG A 32 -6.80 -0.31 -6.62
C ARG A 32 -6.83 -1.46 -7.61
N ASP A 33 -7.48 -2.54 -7.21
CA ASP A 33 -7.71 -3.73 -8.03
C ASP A 33 -9.08 -3.62 -8.71
N THR A 34 -9.09 -3.57 -10.05
CA THR A 34 -10.31 -3.52 -10.86
C THR A 34 -10.56 -4.82 -11.61
N GLN A 35 -9.86 -5.90 -11.25
CA GLN A 35 -10.01 -7.18 -11.91
C GLN A 35 -11.41 -7.77 -11.70
N LEU A 36 -12.03 -8.17 -12.78
CA LEU A 36 -13.40 -8.65 -12.82
C LEU A 36 -13.43 -10.12 -13.27
N ALA A 37 -14.01 -10.98 -12.43
CA ALA A 37 -14.20 -12.39 -12.73
C ALA A 37 -15.51 -12.63 -13.50
N ASP A 38 -15.53 -13.70 -14.32
CA ASP A 38 -16.74 -14.18 -15.00
C ASP A 38 -17.79 -14.67 -13.97
N ALA A 39 -17.36 -15.48 -13.02
CA ALA A 39 -18.22 -16.00 -11.97
C ALA A 39 -18.32 -15.02 -10.79
N ARG A 40 -19.51 -14.43 -10.61
CA ARG A 40 -19.79 -13.54 -9.49
C ARG A 40 -19.72 -14.25 -8.13
N LYS A 41 -19.39 -13.48 -7.09
CA LYS A 41 -19.45 -13.93 -5.69
C LYS A 41 -20.81 -14.51 -5.34
N ARG A 42 -20.82 -15.64 -4.65
CA ARG A 42 -22.03 -16.29 -4.11
C ARG A 42 -22.21 -15.96 -2.61
N GLN A 43 -23.40 -16.20 -2.12
CA GLN A 43 -23.65 -16.15 -0.67
C GLN A 43 -22.76 -17.15 0.08
N ASP A 44 -22.27 -16.75 1.26
CA ASP A 44 -21.37 -17.54 2.10
C ASP A 44 -20.03 -17.90 1.44
N GLU A 45 -19.61 -17.11 0.44
CA GLU A 45 -18.33 -17.23 -0.25
C GLU A 45 -17.52 -15.94 -0.04
N PHE A 46 -16.25 -16.05 0.32
CA PHE A 46 -15.30 -14.93 0.26
C PHE A 46 -14.47 -15.06 -1.02
N VAL A 47 -14.46 -14.01 -1.83
CA VAL A 47 -13.74 -13.96 -3.11
C VAL A 47 -12.66 -12.92 -3.05
N ASN A 48 -11.48 -13.22 -3.58
CA ASN A 48 -10.38 -12.25 -3.69
C ASN A 48 -9.46 -12.63 -4.85
N THR A 49 -8.57 -11.72 -5.26
CA THR A 49 -7.53 -11.93 -6.29
C THR A 49 -6.27 -12.58 -5.73
N TRP A 50 -6.07 -12.57 -4.43
CA TRP A 50 -4.97 -13.21 -3.71
C TRP A 50 -5.50 -13.99 -2.49
N SER A 51 -4.64 -14.43 -1.61
CA SER A 51 -5.01 -15.27 -0.45
C SER A 51 -6.19 -14.72 0.34
N VAL A 52 -7.32 -15.45 0.33
CA VAL A 52 -8.51 -15.10 1.12
C VAL A 52 -8.22 -15.14 2.61
N SER A 53 -7.53 -16.18 3.09
CA SER A 53 -7.19 -16.30 4.52
C SER A 53 -6.20 -15.20 4.96
N GLY A 54 -5.24 -14.84 4.11
CA GLY A 54 -4.33 -13.72 4.34
C GLY A 54 -5.10 -12.41 4.45
N PHE A 55 -5.93 -12.10 3.46
CA PHE A 55 -6.72 -10.87 3.47
C PHE A 55 -7.68 -10.76 4.66
N VAL A 56 -8.36 -11.85 5.03
CA VAL A 56 -9.21 -11.86 6.23
C VAL A 56 -8.38 -11.63 7.50
N ALA A 57 -7.21 -12.27 7.62
CA ALA A 57 -6.34 -12.09 8.77
C ALA A 57 -5.84 -10.64 8.90
N GLU A 58 -5.37 -10.04 7.82
CA GLU A 58 -4.91 -8.64 7.79
C GLU A 58 -6.06 -7.66 8.01
N GLY A 59 -7.19 -7.89 7.35
CA GLY A 59 -8.37 -7.02 7.46
C GLY A 59 -9.03 -7.01 8.84
N LEU A 60 -8.88 -8.07 9.62
CA LEU A 60 -9.41 -8.17 10.98
C LEU A 60 -8.46 -7.62 12.05
N GLN A 61 -7.20 -7.42 11.73
CA GLN A 61 -6.26 -6.77 12.65
C GLN A 61 -6.66 -5.31 12.89
N PRO A 62 -6.27 -4.73 14.03
CA PRO A 62 -6.34 -3.28 14.24
C PRO A 62 -5.64 -2.56 13.08
N ALA A 63 -6.27 -1.51 12.56
CA ALA A 63 -5.64 -0.68 11.53
C ALA A 63 -4.39 -0.01 12.13
N GLU A 64 -3.23 -0.26 11.54
CA GLU A 64 -1.96 0.35 11.95
C GLU A 64 -1.48 1.36 10.90
N LEU A 65 -0.85 2.42 11.38
CA LEU A 65 -0.31 3.48 10.53
C LEU A 65 0.88 4.19 11.18
N GLY A 66 1.74 4.78 10.39
CA GLY A 66 2.72 5.75 10.83
C GLY A 66 2.04 7.09 11.09
N TRP A 67 2.36 7.76 12.22
CA TRP A 67 1.73 9.00 12.66
C TRP A 67 2.63 10.21 12.46
N GLY A 68 2.21 11.14 11.60
CA GLY A 68 2.99 12.29 11.19
C GLY A 68 3.01 13.44 12.20
N THR A 69 4.06 14.26 12.14
CA THR A 69 4.22 15.44 13.03
C THR A 69 3.25 16.59 12.72
N HIS A 70 2.62 16.59 11.55
CA HIS A 70 1.62 17.59 11.17
C HIS A 70 0.23 17.32 11.72
N GLU A 71 -0.01 16.11 12.25
CA GLU A 71 -1.30 15.70 12.79
C GLU A 71 -1.58 16.43 14.11
N ARG A 72 -2.75 17.08 14.17
CA ARG A 72 -3.12 17.93 15.31
C ARG A 72 -4.06 17.28 16.30
N HIS A 73 -4.76 16.24 15.88
CA HIS A 73 -5.79 15.59 16.68
C HIS A 73 -5.51 14.10 16.76
N TRP A 74 -5.35 13.59 17.97
CA TRP A 74 -5.22 12.17 18.22
C TRP A 74 -6.54 11.47 17.85
N PRO A 75 -6.51 10.39 17.04
CA PRO A 75 -7.73 9.70 16.68
C PRO A 75 -8.41 9.09 17.90
N GLU A 76 -9.74 9.16 17.95
CA GLU A 76 -10.50 8.46 18.97
C GLU A 76 -10.22 6.95 18.89
N ASN A 77 -10.03 6.32 20.04
CA ASN A 77 -9.68 4.90 20.17
C ASN A 77 -8.35 4.49 19.52
N ALA A 78 -7.43 5.43 19.29
CA ALA A 78 -6.06 5.08 18.90
C ALA A 78 -5.19 4.77 20.14
N GLY A 79 -4.29 3.82 19.97
CA GLY A 79 -3.25 3.50 20.91
C GLY A 79 -1.87 3.58 20.27
N ARG A 80 -0.82 3.54 21.10
CA ARG A 80 0.56 3.31 20.68
C ARG A 80 1.01 1.96 21.20
N HIS A 81 1.91 1.33 20.49
CA HIS A 81 2.62 0.18 21.03
C HIS A 81 3.57 0.63 22.16
N GLU A 82 3.77 -0.22 23.14
CA GLU A 82 4.70 0.03 24.27
C GLU A 82 6.16 -0.16 23.86
N PHE A 83 6.41 -0.68 22.67
CA PHE A 83 7.72 -0.97 22.10
C PHE A 83 7.74 -0.70 20.60
N GLY A 84 8.91 -0.62 20.01
CA GLY A 84 9.11 -0.32 18.60
C GLY A 84 9.30 1.18 18.34
N CYS A 85 8.99 1.64 17.12
CA CYS A 85 9.18 3.03 16.75
C CYS A 85 8.02 3.93 17.23
N ASP A 86 8.35 5.17 17.59
CA ASP A 86 7.36 6.17 18.07
C ASP A 86 6.37 6.63 17.01
N SER A 87 6.62 6.30 15.74
CA SER A 87 5.70 6.60 14.64
C SER A 87 4.46 5.71 14.61
N ALA A 88 4.54 4.52 15.20
CA ALA A 88 3.48 3.51 15.12
C ALA A 88 2.28 3.84 16.00
N ILE A 89 1.10 3.90 15.37
CA ILE A 89 -0.17 3.93 16.10
C ILE A 89 -1.10 2.83 15.56
N TYR A 90 -2.05 2.42 16.38
CA TYR A 90 -3.13 1.53 15.95
C TYR A 90 -4.50 2.09 16.33
N LEU A 91 -5.50 1.79 15.50
CA LEU A 91 -6.91 2.08 15.79
C LEU A 91 -7.57 0.82 16.35
N ASN A 92 -8.28 0.93 17.48
CA ASN A 92 -8.93 -0.20 18.15
C ASN A 92 -10.18 -0.71 17.38
N ARG A 93 -10.00 -0.99 16.09
CA ARG A 93 -11.03 -1.56 15.21
C ARG A 93 -10.36 -2.24 14.00
N PRO A 94 -11.01 -3.24 13.39
CA PRO A 94 -10.48 -3.90 12.21
C PRO A 94 -10.19 -2.92 11.07
N GLY A 95 -9.09 -3.12 10.35
CA GLY A 95 -8.74 -2.35 9.15
C GLY A 95 -9.84 -2.40 8.11
N ALA A 96 -10.46 -3.58 7.90
CA ALA A 96 -11.58 -3.76 7.00
C ALA A 96 -12.87 -2.98 7.41
N SER A 97 -12.94 -2.44 8.62
CA SER A 97 -14.00 -1.52 9.06
C SER A 97 -13.62 -0.04 8.95
N THR A 98 -12.36 0.25 8.61
CA THR A 98 -11.84 1.62 8.51
C THR A 98 -11.77 2.02 7.04
N ARG A 99 -12.43 3.12 6.69
CA ARG A 99 -12.41 3.67 5.33
C ARG A 99 -11.40 4.80 5.24
N VAL A 100 -10.71 4.83 4.10
CA VAL A 100 -9.79 5.91 3.73
C VAL A 100 -10.10 6.39 2.32
N ARG A 101 -9.99 7.69 2.10
CA ARG A 101 -10.08 8.28 0.76
C ARG A 101 -8.71 8.31 0.14
N SER A 102 -8.60 7.76 -1.06
CA SER A 102 -7.35 7.73 -1.81
C SER A 102 -7.61 7.99 -3.30
N TRP A 103 -6.55 7.89 -4.11
CA TRP A 103 -6.61 8.21 -5.52
C TRP A 103 -5.58 7.39 -6.30
N THR A 104 -5.98 6.93 -7.48
CA THR A 104 -5.08 6.36 -8.49
C THR A 104 -5.30 7.04 -9.84
N PRO A 105 -4.30 7.02 -10.77
CA PRO A 105 -4.36 7.84 -11.98
C PRO A 105 -5.48 7.50 -12.96
N LEU A 106 -5.82 6.22 -13.12
CA LEU A 106 -6.82 5.81 -14.11
C LEU A 106 -8.23 5.87 -13.57
N GLU A 107 -8.40 5.32 -12.36
CA GLU A 107 -9.71 5.17 -11.77
C GLU A 107 -10.14 6.39 -10.93
N GLY A 108 -9.20 7.28 -10.61
CA GLY A 108 -9.46 8.49 -9.82
C GLY A 108 -9.70 8.23 -8.33
N PRO A 109 -10.49 9.08 -7.66
CA PRO A 109 -10.77 8.95 -6.23
C PRO A 109 -11.52 7.68 -5.87
N TYR A 110 -11.22 7.10 -4.71
CA TYR A 110 -11.92 5.93 -4.17
C TYR A 110 -11.98 5.93 -2.65
N GLU A 111 -12.92 5.16 -2.11
CA GLU A 111 -13.08 4.88 -0.68
C GLU A 111 -12.54 3.47 -0.39
N GLY A 112 -11.25 3.40 -0.08
CA GLY A 112 -10.56 2.15 0.23
C GLY A 112 -10.68 1.72 1.70
N PHE A 113 -10.01 0.63 2.02
CA PHE A 113 -9.83 0.12 3.38
C PHE A 113 -8.43 0.47 3.87
N LEU A 114 -8.32 0.79 5.17
CA LEU A 114 -7.04 0.93 5.82
C LEU A 114 -6.59 -0.45 6.30
N ILE A 115 -5.87 -1.17 5.44
CA ILE A 115 -5.34 -2.50 5.78
C ILE A 115 -4.02 -2.34 6.53
N THR A 116 -3.79 -3.19 7.53
CA THR A 116 -2.55 -3.21 8.30
C THR A 116 -1.42 -3.78 7.45
N HIS A 117 -0.39 -2.97 7.29
CA HIS A 117 0.87 -3.34 6.68
C HIS A 117 2.03 -2.67 7.41
N SER A 118 3.06 -3.43 7.76
CA SER A 118 4.21 -2.94 8.53
C SER A 118 4.99 -1.84 7.80
N GLU A 119 4.96 -1.80 6.48
CA GLU A 119 5.56 -0.75 5.66
C GLU A 119 5.00 0.64 5.98
N ALA A 120 3.75 0.74 6.41
CA ALA A 120 3.18 2.03 6.84
C ALA A 120 3.94 2.61 8.03
N ILE A 121 4.43 1.76 8.92
CA ILE A 121 5.20 2.13 10.10
C ILE A 121 6.67 2.36 9.72
N SER A 122 7.29 1.43 9.02
CA SER A 122 8.71 1.50 8.67
C SER A 122 9.03 2.67 7.74
N ILE A 123 8.19 2.95 6.75
CA ILE A 123 8.36 4.12 5.86
C ILE A 123 8.23 5.43 6.66
N SER A 124 7.27 5.53 7.56
CA SER A 124 7.09 6.72 8.40
C SER A 124 8.32 6.95 9.30
N ASP A 125 8.83 5.88 9.91
CA ASP A 125 10.05 5.91 10.72
C ASP A 125 11.29 6.24 9.86
N HIS A 126 11.43 5.59 8.72
CA HIS A 126 12.54 5.81 7.77
C HIS A 126 12.62 7.27 7.29
N LEU A 127 11.48 7.92 7.09
CA LEU A 127 11.40 9.31 6.64
C LEU A 127 11.34 10.33 7.79
N THR A 128 11.69 9.93 9.02
CA THR A 128 11.74 10.82 10.17
C THR A 128 13.01 11.68 10.15
N VAL A 129 12.85 12.98 10.37
CA VAL A 129 13.96 13.93 10.56
C VAL A 129 14.01 14.37 12.02
N GLU A 130 15.13 14.14 12.64
CA GLU A 130 15.43 14.63 14.00
C GLU A 130 16.40 15.81 13.97
N ARG A 131 16.23 16.71 14.93
CA ARG A 131 17.15 17.83 15.19
C ARG A 131 17.26 18.05 16.68
N ASP A 132 18.47 18.03 17.19
CA ASP A 132 18.75 18.21 18.62
C ASP A 132 17.98 17.23 19.54
N GLY A 133 17.75 16.01 19.06
CA GLY A 133 17.02 14.97 19.79
C GLY A 133 15.50 15.07 19.72
N GLU A 134 14.97 16.01 18.94
CA GLU A 134 13.53 16.20 18.74
C GLU A 134 13.12 15.86 17.32
N VAL A 135 12.00 15.14 17.17
CA VAL A 135 11.42 14.84 15.86
C VAL A 135 10.79 16.10 15.28
N VAL A 136 11.38 16.64 14.23
CA VAL A 136 10.92 17.89 13.57
C VAL A 136 10.08 17.65 12.32
N TYR A 137 10.15 16.44 11.75
CA TYR A 137 9.35 16.04 10.61
C TYR A 137 9.18 14.52 10.56
N ARG A 138 7.97 14.12 10.25
CA ARG A 138 7.57 12.75 9.95
C ARG A 138 6.28 12.78 9.13
N PRO A 139 6.16 12.05 8.01
CA PRO A 139 4.90 11.93 7.30
C PRO A 139 3.95 10.95 8.00
N THR A 140 2.64 11.15 7.84
CA THR A 140 1.66 10.09 8.10
C THR A 140 1.71 9.10 6.94
N VAL A 141 1.79 7.80 7.25
CA VAL A 141 1.84 6.75 6.24
C VAL A 141 0.82 5.66 6.56
N HIS A 142 0.06 5.23 5.57
CA HIS A 142 -0.84 4.08 5.72
C HIS A 142 -1.17 3.43 4.37
N TYR A 143 -1.67 2.22 4.45
CA TYR A 143 -2.21 1.54 3.28
C TYR A 143 -3.62 2.05 2.98
N ALA A 144 -3.94 2.19 1.70
CA ALA A 144 -5.26 2.54 1.19
C ALA A 144 -5.61 1.54 0.08
N TYR A 145 -6.32 0.48 0.43
CA TYR A 145 -6.59 -0.64 -0.43
C TYR A 145 -8.04 -0.69 -0.91
N TYR A 146 -8.23 -0.73 -2.21
CA TYR A 146 -9.50 -1.07 -2.82
C TYR A 146 -9.34 -2.41 -3.56
N PRO A 147 -9.73 -3.53 -2.94
CA PRO A 147 -9.68 -4.84 -3.57
C PRO A 147 -10.73 -4.93 -4.69
N CYS A 148 -10.67 -5.98 -5.50
CA CYS A 148 -11.68 -6.21 -6.54
C CYS A 148 -13.11 -6.17 -5.97
N ASP A 149 -14.09 -5.79 -6.80
CA ASP A 149 -15.49 -5.61 -6.37
C ASP A 149 -16.07 -6.82 -5.62
N ASP A 150 -15.77 -8.04 -6.07
CA ASP A 150 -16.24 -9.25 -5.40
C ASP A 150 -15.63 -9.42 -4.00
N ALA A 151 -14.42 -8.94 -3.76
CA ALA A 151 -13.82 -8.89 -2.43
C ALA A 151 -14.49 -7.81 -1.56
N VAL A 152 -14.83 -6.65 -2.12
CA VAL A 152 -15.60 -5.61 -1.41
C VAL A 152 -16.96 -6.17 -0.97
N LEU A 153 -17.67 -6.87 -1.84
CA LEU A 153 -18.93 -7.54 -1.50
C LEU A 153 -18.74 -8.63 -0.44
N SER A 154 -17.60 -9.34 -0.48
CA SER A 154 -17.26 -10.36 0.53
C SER A 154 -17.02 -9.75 1.91
N LEU A 155 -16.31 -8.62 1.97
CA LEU A 155 -16.12 -7.84 3.20
C LEU A 155 -17.44 -7.28 3.73
N HIS A 156 -18.31 -6.80 2.85
CA HIS A 156 -19.64 -6.32 3.22
C HIS A 156 -20.49 -7.43 3.87
N GLU A 157 -20.51 -8.63 3.29
CA GLU A 157 -21.19 -9.78 3.89
C GLU A 157 -20.55 -10.18 5.23
N MET A 158 -19.21 -10.23 5.32
CA MET A 158 -18.51 -10.54 6.56
C MET A 158 -18.82 -9.55 7.68
N ALA A 159 -18.89 -8.25 7.37
CA ALA A 159 -19.29 -7.22 8.32
C ALA A 159 -20.74 -7.44 8.83
N GLY A 160 -21.67 -7.76 7.92
CA GLY A 160 -23.06 -8.11 8.29
C GLY A 160 -23.16 -9.38 9.14
N ARG A 161 -22.16 -10.24 9.11
CA ARG A 161 -22.04 -11.47 9.93
C ARG A 161 -21.23 -11.24 11.21
N GLN A 162 -21.08 -9.99 11.65
CA GLN A 162 -20.28 -9.63 12.83
C GLN A 162 -18.81 -10.09 12.69
N TRP A 163 -18.23 -9.88 11.52
CA TRP A 163 -16.85 -10.22 11.16
C TRP A 163 -16.51 -11.72 11.21
N ARG A 164 -17.53 -12.57 11.10
CA ARG A 164 -17.32 -14.02 10.94
C ARG A 164 -17.10 -14.33 9.45
N ALA A 165 -16.00 -14.99 9.15
CA ALA A 165 -15.66 -15.40 7.79
C ALA A 165 -16.75 -16.32 7.17
N GLN A 166 -16.86 -16.27 5.87
CA GLN A 166 -17.67 -17.17 5.06
C GLN A 166 -17.10 -18.60 5.10
N SER A 167 -17.96 -19.60 4.86
CA SER A 167 -17.54 -20.99 4.85
C SER A 167 -16.79 -21.41 3.59
N GLN A 168 -16.95 -20.65 2.50
CA GLN A 168 -16.31 -20.88 1.20
C GLN A 168 -15.29 -19.79 0.92
N ALA A 169 -14.15 -20.16 0.34
CA ALA A 169 -13.12 -19.23 -0.11
C ALA A 169 -12.77 -19.50 -1.58
N ARG A 170 -12.68 -18.45 -2.39
CA ARG A 170 -12.29 -18.55 -3.80
C ARG A 170 -11.30 -17.46 -4.17
N ILE A 171 -10.18 -17.88 -4.73
CA ILE A 171 -9.22 -16.96 -5.36
C ILE A 171 -9.52 -16.95 -6.85
N ILE A 172 -9.84 -15.77 -7.39
CA ILE A 172 -10.05 -15.57 -8.83
C ILE A 172 -8.71 -15.50 -9.54
N ARG A 173 -8.53 -16.33 -10.55
CA ARG A 173 -7.31 -16.42 -11.37
C ARG A 173 -7.66 -16.59 -12.84
N ASP A 174 -7.95 -17.80 -13.24
CA ASP A 174 -8.20 -18.17 -14.63
C ASP A 174 -9.51 -17.57 -15.17
N ASP A 175 -10.44 -17.28 -14.26
CA ASP A 175 -11.76 -16.71 -14.54
C ASP A 175 -11.80 -15.17 -14.55
N VAL A 176 -10.66 -14.49 -14.38
CA VAL A 176 -10.58 -13.02 -14.56
C VAL A 176 -10.75 -12.69 -16.06
N GLN A 177 -11.71 -11.84 -16.36
CA GLN A 177 -12.06 -11.46 -17.74
C GLN A 177 -11.40 -10.16 -18.18
N SER A 178 -11.21 -9.22 -17.26
CA SER A 178 -10.68 -7.88 -17.55
C SER A 178 -10.20 -7.20 -16.29
N GLY A 179 -9.63 -6.03 -16.45
CA GLY A 179 -9.19 -5.18 -15.35
C GLY A 179 -7.69 -5.19 -15.15
N MET A 180 -7.26 -4.46 -14.15
CA MET A 180 -5.86 -4.30 -13.80
C MET A 180 -5.70 -4.07 -12.31
N ASP A 181 -4.46 -4.09 -11.87
CA ASP A 181 -4.08 -3.60 -10.55
C ASP A 181 -3.18 -2.37 -10.68
N GLU A 182 -3.60 -1.26 -10.07
CA GLU A 182 -2.81 -0.05 -9.87
C GLU A 182 -2.24 -0.10 -8.46
N LEU A 183 -0.96 -0.42 -8.32
CA LEU A 183 -0.25 -0.51 -7.05
C LEU A 183 0.92 0.47 -7.00
N GLY A 184 0.85 1.43 -6.09
CA GLY A 184 1.88 2.47 -5.99
C GLY A 184 1.82 3.26 -4.71
N VAL A 185 2.55 4.36 -4.70
CA VAL A 185 2.57 5.33 -3.61
C VAL A 185 1.95 6.66 -4.06
N LEU A 186 1.07 7.21 -3.22
CA LEU A 186 0.47 8.53 -3.40
C LEU A 186 1.07 9.49 -2.38
N LEU A 187 1.80 10.47 -2.86
CA LEU A 187 2.43 11.52 -2.06
C LEU A 187 1.51 12.75 -2.02
N MET A 188 1.25 13.27 -0.81
CA MET A 188 0.35 14.40 -0.59
C MET A 188 0.99 15.44 0.34
N GLY A 189 0.59 16.71 0.16
CA GLY A 189 1.07 17.86 0.95
C GLY A 189 1.90 18.84 0.14
N ASN A 190 2.47 18.43 -0.98
CA ASN A 190 3.21 19.31 -1.88
C ASN A 190 2.28 20.36 -2.52
N PRO A 191 2.69 21.64 -2.67
CA PRO A 191 1.88 22.68 -3.32
C PRO A 191 1.49 22.39 -4.77
N ARG A 192 2.18 21.48 -5.46
CA ARG A 192 1.87 21.08 -6.85
C ARG A 192 0.70 20.10 -6.96
N GLY A 193 0.09 19.71 -5.84
CA GLY A 193 -0.98 18.72 -5.76
C GLY A 193 -0.46 17.35 -5.30
N VAL A 194 -1.21 16.31 -5.60
CA VAL A 194 -0.80 14.93 -5.29
C VAL A 194 0.07 14.37 -6.41
N TYR A 195 0.94 13.43 -6.06
CA TYR A 195 1.75 12.69 -7.02
C TYR A 195 1.68 11.19 -6.72
N TRP A 196 1.18 10.42 -7.66
CA TRP A 196 1.19 8.97 -7.58
C TRP A 196 2.31 8.40 -8.46
N TYR A 197 3.02 7.40 -7.95
CA TYR A 197 4.00 6.64 -8.72
C TYR A 197 3.85 5.16 -8.40
N GLY A 198 3.73 4.33 -9.42
CA GLY A 198 3.54 2.90 -9.22
C GLY A 198 3.43 2.09 -10.50
N SER A 199 3.04 0.86 -10.30
CA SER A 199 2.83 -0.19 -11.28
C SER A 199 1.37 -0.19 -11.75
N ARG A 200 1.18 -0.38 -13.04
CA ARG A 200 -0.12 -0.59 -13.68
C ARG A 200 -0.02 -1.87 -14.52
N LEU A 201 -0.59 -2.94 -14.01
CA LEU A 201 -0.52 -4.25 -14.64
C LEU A 201 -1.92 -4.75 -15.01
N THR A 202 -2.18 -4.93 -16.30
CA THR A 202 -3.46 -5.51 -16.75
C THR A 202 -3.45 -7.02 -16.65
N ILE A 203 -4.64 -7.63 -16.63
CA ILE A 203 -4.78 -9.09 -16.63
C ILE A 203 -4.17 -9.73 -17.88
N GLU A 204 -4.28 -9.06 -19.05
CA GLU A 204 -3.69 -9.55 -20.30
C GLU A 204 -2.16 -9.59 -20.18
N GLN A 205 -1.55 -8.49 -19.75
CA GLN A 205 -0.10 -8.41 -19.53
C GLN A 205 0.39 -9.45 -18.50
N ALA A 206 -0.36 -9.62 -17.41
CA ALA A 206 -0.01 -10.62 -16.39
C ALA A 206 -0.02 -12.05 -16.97
N ARG A 207 -1.01 -12.37 -17.81
CA ARG A 207 -1.11 -13.70 -18.44
C ARG A 207 -0.10 -13.95 -19.55
N ASP A 208 0.30 -12.90 -20.26
CA ASP A 208 1.38 -13.00 -21.25
C ASP A 208 2.71 -13.35 -20.60
N LEU A 209 2.94 -12.86 -19.39
CA LEU A 209 4.14 -13.16 -18.58
C LEU A 209 4.04 -14.50 -17.88
N VAL A 210 2.94 -14.74 -17.18
CA VAL A 210 2.71 -15.95 -16.37
C VAL A 210 1.28 -16.45 -16.58
N PRO A 211 1.06 -17.42 -17.46
CA PRO A 211 -0.25 -18.01 -17.71
C PRO A 211 -0.92 -18.48 -16.41
N TYR A 212 -2.24 -18.34 -16.32
CA TYR A 212 -3.07 -18.72 -15.17
C TYR A 212 -2.85 -17.90 -13.89
N ASN A 213 -2.15 -16.78 -13.98
CA ASN A 213 -2.02 -15.83 -12.88
C ASN A 213 -2.91 -14.59 -13.10
N ASN A 214 -3.00 -13.73 -12.08
CA ASN A 214 -3.64 -12.43 -12.16
C ASN A 214 -2.64 -11.30 -11.86
N ALA A 215 -3.06 -10.05 -12.06
CA ALA A 215 -2.18 -8.89 -11.92
C ALA A 215 -1.66 -8.74 -10.48
N THR A 216 -2.54 -8.73 -9.49
CA THR A 216 -2.20 -8.55 -8.07
C THR A 216 -1.20 -9.61 -7.59
N SER A 217 -1.48 -10.89 -7.86
CA SER A 217 -0.58 -11.97 -7.45
C SER A 217 0.79 -11.90 -8.13
N LEU A 218 0.85 -11.44 -9.38
CA LEU A 218 2.12 -11.31 -10.10
C LEU A 218 2.97 -10.15 -9.55
N GLN A 219 2.36 -9.00 -9.23
CA GLN A 219 3.07 -7.87 -8.62
C GLN A 219 3.68 -8.25 -7.27
N VAL A 220 2.92 -8.93 -6.42
CA VAL A 220 3.42 -9.45 -5.13
C VAL A 220 4.56 -10.46 -5.34
N ALA A 221 4.38 -11.41 -6.26
CA ALA A 221 5.41 -12.40 -6.57
C ALA A 221 6.70 -11.78 -7.12
N ALA A 222 6.58 -10.69 -7.88
CA ALA A 222 7.74 -9.93 -8.39
C ALA A 222 8.58 -9.33 -7.25
N GLY A 223 7.93 -8.77 -6.23
CA GLY A 223 8.62 -8.26 -5.03
C GLY A 223 9.32 -9.37 -4.25
N VAL A 224 8.63 -10.50 -4.04
CA VAL A 224 9.22 -11.67 -3.37
C VAL A 224 10.41 -12.21 -4.15
N LEU A 225 10.30 -12.35 -5.47
CA LEU A 225 11.41 -12.79 -6.34
C LEU A 225 12.60 -11.86 -6.22
N ALA A 226 12.37 -10.55 -6.27
CA ALA A 226 13.44 -9.57 -6.17
C ALA A 226 14.16 -9.63 -4.82
N GLY A 227 13.42 -9.74 -3.71
CA GLY A 227 13.99 -9.94 -2.37
C GLY A 227 14.80 -11.23 -2.25
N MET A 228 14.31 -12.33 -2.80
CA MET A 228 15.03 -13.61 -2.82
C MET A 228 16.35 -13.52 -3.61
N VAL A 229 16.31 -12.91 -4.80
CA VAL A 229 17.50 -12.72 -5.62
C VAL A 229 18.53 -11.81 -4.92
N TRP A 230 18.03 -10.74 -4.29
CA TRP A 230 18.88 -9.85 -3.51
C TRP A 230 19.55 -10.60 -2.35
N ALA A 231 18.81 -11.39 -1.58
CA ALA A 231 19.34 -12.17 -0.46
C ALA A 231 20.43 -13.18 -0.91
N VAL A 232 20.21 -13.85 -2.04
CA VAL A 232 21.21 -14.77 -2.62
C VAL A 232 22.47 -14.04 -3.06
N ARG A 233 22.35 -12.81 -3.56
CA ARG A 233 23.50 -11.98 -3.99
C ARG A 233 24.25 -11.34 -2.81
N ASN A 234 23.61 -11.25 -1.63
CA ASN A 234 24.16 -10.60 -0.44
C ASN A 234 24.11 -11.54 0.80
N PRO A 235 24.75 -12.72 0.74
CA PRO A 235 24.60 -13.77 1.77
C PRO A 235 25.13 -13.36 3.15
N ASP A 236 26.01 -12.38 3.21
CA ASP A 236 26.65 -11.90 4.44
C ASP A 236 26.00 -10.64 5.03
N ALA A 237 24.88 -10.16 4.44
CA ALA A 237 24.22 -8.94 4.88
C ALA A 237 23.55 -9.05 6.25
N GLY A 238 23.31 -10.28 6.73
CA GLY A 238 22.61 -10.50 8.01
C GLY A 238 21.09 -10.24 7.91
N ILE A 239 20.52 -9.67 8.95
CA ILE A 239 19.12 -9.27 8.97
C ILE A 239 19.03 -7.85 8.41
N VAL A 240 18.27 -7.69 7.34
CA VAL A 240 18.08 -6.40 6.64
C VAL A 240 16.59 -6.19 6.40
N GLU A 241 16.11 -5.01 6.77
CA GLU A 241 14.73 -4.60 6.50
C GLU A 241 14.59 -4.10 5.06
N PRO A 242 13.42 -4.20 4.44
CA PRO A 242 13.19 -3.76 3.06
C PRO A 242 13.59 -2.30 2.79
N ASP A 243 13.39 -1.42 3.77
CA ASP A 243 13.73 0.01 3.67
C ASP A 243 15.25 0.28 3.55
N ASP A 244 16.08 -0.67 3.96
CA ASP A 244 17.54 -0.58 3.90
C ASP A 244 18.14 -1.27 2.67
N ILE A 245 17.30 -1.93 1.86
CA ILE A 245 17.72 -2.59 0.62
C ILE A 245 17.88 -1.57 -0.52
N ASP A 246 18.86 -1.80 -1.39
CA ASP A 246 19.00 -1.03 -2.62
C ASP A 246 17.78 -1.21 -3.52
N HIS A 247 16.92 -0.20 -3.54
CA HIS A 247 15.68 -0.19 -4.31
C HIS A 247 15.92 -0.29 -5.83
N GLU A 248 17.03 0.25 -6.36
CA GLU A 248 17.36 0.15 -7.79
C GLU A 248 17.64 -1.31 -8.18
N ALA A 249 18.39 -2.03 -7.34
CA ALA A 249 18.68 -3.46 -7.55
C ALA A 249 17.41 -4.31 -7.46
N VAL A 250 16.49 -3.99 -6.54
CA VAL A 250 15.19 -4.67 -6.41
C VAL A 250 14.31 -4.39 -7.63
N LEU A 251 14.20 -3.12 -8.03
CA LEU A 251 13.40 -2.72 -9.19
C LEU A 251 13.94 -3.27 -10.50
N GLU A 252 15.26 -3.43 -10.67
CA GLU A 252 15.85 -4.07 -11.86
C GLU A 252 15.29 -5.49 -12.06
N ILE A 253 15.10 -6.22 -10.96
CA ILE A 253 14.58 -7.60 -10.99
C ILE A 253 13.06 -7.61 -11.14
N ALA A 254 12.33 -6.75 -10.41
CA ALA A 254 10.88 -6.76 -10.38
C ALA A 254 10.24 -6.14 -11.62
N ARG A 255 10.85 -5.10 -12.21
CA ARG A 255 10.30 -4.29 -13.32
C ARG A 255 9.70 -5.09 -14.48
N PRO A 256 10.31 -6.20 -14.96
CA PRO A 256 9.72 -6.99 -16.04
C PRO A 256 8.33 -7.56 -15.75
N TYR A 257 7.94 -7.64 -14.48
CA TYR A 257 6.69 -8.23 -14.00
C TYR A 257 5.67 -7.21 -13.48
N LEU A 258 6.01 -5.92 -13.51
CA LEU A 258 5.18 -4.86 -12.92
C LEU A 258 4.33 -4.10 -13.95
N GLY A 259 4.37 -4.49 -15.22
CA GLY A 259 3.70 -3.73 -16.29
C GLY A 259 4.30 -2.34 -16.46
N GLU A 260 3.45 -1.32 -16.64
CA GLU A 260 3.90 0.06 -16.79
C GLU A 260 4.20 0.70 -15.44
N LEU A 261 5.45 1.08 -15.21
CA LEU A 261 5.82 1.96 -14.08
C LEU A 261 5.70 3.41 -14.52
N THR A 262 4.77 4.14 -13.92
CA THR A 262 4.46 5.52 -14.33
C THR A 262 4.21 6.43 -13.14
N GLY A 263 4.41 7.73 -13.36
CA GLY A 263 4.09 8.78 -12.38
C GLY A 263 3.05 9.74 -12.92
N ALA A 264 2.10 10.13 -12.09
CA ALA A 264 1.04 11.06 -12.45
C ALA A 264 0.80 12.10 -11.36
N TYR A 265 0.67 13.36 -11.75
CA TYR A 265 0.16 14.43 -10.89
C TYR A 265 -1.36 14.49 -10.95
N GLY A 266 -1.98 14.85 -9.84
CA GLY A 266 -3.41 15.15 -9.74
C GLY A 266 -3.65 16.39 -8.88
N ASP A 267 -4.78 17.01 -9.08
CA ASP A 267 -5.28 18.15 -8.29
C ASP A 267 -6.25 17.72 -7.16
N TRP A 268 -6.50 16.41 -7.05
CA TRP A 268 -7.34 15.82 -6.01
C TRP A 268 -6.77 16.00 -4.61
N THR A 269 -7.64 16.10 -3.63
CA THR A 269 -7.29 16.08 -2.21
C THR A 269 -8.30 15.26 -1.41
N PRO A 270 -7.86 14.55 -0.33
CA PRO A 270 -8.80 13.82 0.52
C PRO A 270 -9.79 14.73 1.25
N LEU A 271 -9.62 16.04 1.18
CA LEU A 271 -10.52 17.05 1.76
C LEU A 271 -11.62 17.49 0.80
N ASP A 272 -11.56 17.12 -0.47
CA ASP A 272 -12.58 17.47 -1.46
C ASP A 272 -13.97 16.99 -1.02
N GLY A 273 -14.97 17.89 -1.12
CA GLY A 273 -16.33 17.59 -0.72
C GLY A 273 -16.58 17.46 0.79
N ARG A 274 -15.63 17.86 1.63
CA ARG A 274 -15.86 18.04 3.07
C ARG A 274 -16.35 19.47 3.31
N GLU A 275 -17.54 19.59 3.93
CA GLU A 275 -18.07 20.87 4.41
C GLU A 275 -17.42 21.30 5.74
#